data_d1f5803a246db757c76d478f6ca44357
#
_entry.id   d1f5803a246db757c76d478f6ca44357
#
_cell.length_a   1.000
_cell.length_b   1.000
_cell.length_c   1.000
_cell.angle_alpha   90.00
_cell.angle_beta   90.00
_cell.angle_gamma   90.00
#
_symmetry.space_group_name_H-M   'P 1'
#
loop_
_entity.id
_entity.type
_entity.pdbx_description
1 polymer ?
#
loop_
_entity_poly.entity_id
_entity_poly.type
_entity_poly.pdbx_seq_one_letter_code
_entity_poly.pdbx_strand_id
1 'polypeptide(L)'
;LNRETQESDKETYQTVYSKIKGSVAAPTAGLHFTERVLAALDERGIDREELTLHVGAGTFKPVKSEEIEGHEMHTEYISVSKHTIEKLIAHNGKAIAVGTTSVRTLESLYYIGVLIHYNPDAAQNELHVQQWMPYEDKNELTPVEALQQILDYLHRHEMEALHSSTQIIIAPGYQYKIVRKMVTNFHQPQSTLPVSYTHLTLPTI
;
A
#
# COMPACT_ATOMS: atom_id res chain seq x y z
N LEU A 1 24.74 1.20 0.70
CA LEU A 1 25.92 0.38 1.05
C LEU A 1 27.16 1.14 0.62
N ASN A 2 28.08 1.43 1.56
CA ASN A 2 29.37 2.10 1.27
C ASN A 2 30.43 1.08 0.80
N ARG A 3 30.08 0.09 0.01
CA ARG A 3 30.98 -0.92 -0.58
C ARG A 3 30.50 -1.33 -1.97
N GLU A 4 31.39 -1.88 -2.77
CA GLU A 4 31.04 -2.46 -4.08
C GLU A 4 30.03 -3.61 -3.94
N THR A 5 29.12 -3.70 -4.91
CA THR A 5 28.08 -4.75 -4.97
C THR A 5 28.73 -6.11 -5.18
N GLN A 6 28.42 -7.08 -4.32
CA GLN A 6 28.87 -8.47 -4.44
C GLN A 6 27.74 -9.34 -5.01
N GLU A 7 28.09 -10.47 -5.61
CA GLU A 7 27.09 -11.37 -6.19
C GLU A 7 26.11 -11.94 -5.15
N SER A 8 26.57 -12.13 -3.90
CA SER A 8 25.73 -12.47 -2.75
C SER A 8 24.68 -11.43 -2.41
N ASP A 9 24.86 -10.17 -2.81
CA ASP A 9 23.86 -9.12 -2.58
C ASP A 9 22.61 -9.34 -3.44
N LYS A 10 22.76 -10.00 -4.59
CA LYS A 10 21.64 -10.38 -5.46
C LYS A 10 20.70 -11.40 -4.81
N GLU A 11 21.23 -12.28 -3.96
CA GLU A 11 20.43 -13.25 -3.20
C GLU A 11 19.93 -12.67 -1.88
N THR A 12 20.76 -11.92 -1.17
CA THR A 12 20.47 -11.39 0.16
C THR A 12 19.43 -10.24 0.15
N TYR A 13 19.37 -9.46 -0.96
CA TYR A 13 18.41 -8.37 -1.13
C TYR A 13 17.19 -8.74 -1.99
N GLN A 14 17.08 -9.99 -2.46
CA GLN A 14 15.88 -10.46 -3.12
C GLN A 14 14.93 -11.08 -2.11
N THR A 15 13.69 -10.59 -2.11
CA THR A 15 12.64 -11.19 -1.31
C THR A 15 11.91 -12.27 -2.13
N VAL A 16 11.24 -13.20 -1.45
CA VAL A 16 10.33 -14.19 -2.06
C VAL A 16 9.22 -13.52 -2.90
N TYR A 17 9.03 -12.21 -2.77
CA TYR A 17 8.03 -11.41 -3.47
C TYR A 17 8.55 -10.69 -4.73
N SER A 18 9.83 -10.80 -5.08
CA SER A 18 10.40 -10.13 -6.26
C SER A 18 10.09 -10.91 -7.54
N LYS A 19 8.84 -10.83 -8.03
CA LYS A 19 8.38 -11.57 -9.21
C LYS A 19 8.34 -10.72 -10.48
N ILE A 20 8.18 -9.41 -10.37
CA ILE A 20 7.99 -8.50 -11.50
C ILE A 20 9.14 -7.50 -11.58
N LYS A 21 9.83 -7.47 -12.72
CA LYS A 21 10.88 -6.48 -13.00
C LYS A 21 10.25 -5.13 -13.32
N GLY A 22 10.82 -4.03 -12.81
CA GLY A 22 10.37 -2.67 -13.14
C GLY A 22 10.21 -1.71 -11.97
N SER A 23 10.40 -2.17 -10.71
CA SER A 23 10.46 -1.30 -9.54
C SER A 23 11.92 -1.00 -9.15
N VAL A 24 12.17 0.23 -8.73
CA VAL A 24 13.49 0.67 -8.24
C VAL A 24 13.66 0.34 -6.75
N ALA A 25 12.57 -0.01 -6.05
CA ALA A 25 12.57 -0.33 -4.63
C ALA A 25 12.41 -1.84 -4.37
N ALA A 26 13.31 -2.41 -3.57
CA ALA A 26 13.11 -3.74 -3.03
C ALA A 26 12.10 -3.69 -1.87
N PRO A 27 11.15 -4.66 -1.77
CA PRO A 27 10.21 -4.74 -0.65
C PRO A 27 10.91 -5.27 0.62
N THR A 28 11.76 -4.44 1.23
CA THR A 28 12.66 -4.85 2.33
C THR A 28 11.92 -5.40 3.56
N ALA A 29 10.68 -4.99 3.80
CA ALA A 29 9.84 -5.58 4.84
C ALA A 29 9.55 -7.08 4.58
N GLY A 30 9.57 -7.50 3.32
CA GLY A 30 9.44 -8.90 2.91
C GLY A 30 10.60 -9.79 3.33
N LEU A 31 11.78 -9.22 3.67
CA LEU A 31 12.94 -9.98 4.16
C LEU A 31 12.67 -10.69 5.51
N HIS A 32 11.67 -10.25 6.27
CA HIS A 32 11.24 -10.93 7.49
C HIS A 32 10.49 -12.24 7.22
N PHE A 33 10.05 -12.49 5.98
CA PHE A 33 9.25 -13.64 5.59
C PHE A 33 10.12 -14.66 4.85
N THR A 34 10.50 -15.73 5.56
CA THR A 34 11.16 -16.91 4.98
C THR A 34 10.11 -17.94 4.59
N GLU A 35 10.47 -18.92 3.74
CA GLU A 35 9.59 -20.04 3.39
C GLU A 35 8.99 -20.72 4.64
N ARG A 36 9.79 -20.87 5.70
CA ARG A 36 9.34 -21.44 6.98
C ARG A 36 8.27 -20.59 7.64
N VAL A 37 8.41 -19.27 7.61
CA VAL A 37 7.40 -18.35 8.18
C VAL A 37 6.13 -18.40 7.35
N LEU A 38 6.25 -18.40 6.02
CA LEU A 38 5.09 -18.50 5.12
C LEU A 38 4.32 -19.79 5.35
N ALA A 39 5.01 -20.94 5.44
CA ALA A 39 4.39 -22.23 5.75
C ALA A 39 3.66 -22.21 7.10
N ALA A 40 4.26 -21.61 8.12
CA ALA A 40 3.63 -21.50 9.44
C ALA A 40 2.40 -20.59 9.46
N LEU A 41 2.32 -19.59 8.57
CA LEU A 41 1.12 -18.77 8.37
C LEU A 41 0.01 -19.59 7.71
N ASP A 42 0.35 -20.37 6.67
CA ASP A 42 -0.59 -21.23 5.96
C ASP A 42 -1.18 -22.32 6.89
N GLU A 43 -0.34 -22.97 7.72
CA GLU A 43 -0.77 -23.94 8.73
C GLU A 43 -1.75 -23.34 9.76
N ARG A 44 -1.67 -22.03 10.01
CA ARG A 44 -2.58 -21.29 10.89
C ARG A 44 -3.81 -20.75 10.19
N GLY A 45 -3.99 -21.03 8.90
CA GLY A 45 -5.09 -20.53 8.09
C GLY A 45 -5.07 -19.01 7.89
N ILE A 46 -3.89 -18.39 7.90
CA ILE A 46 -3.75 -16.94 7.64
C ILE A 46 -3.66 -16.72 6.14
N ASP A 47 -4.69 -16.11 5.59
CA ASP A 47 -4.72 -15.74 4.18
C ASP A 47 -3.66 -14.70 3.83
N ARG A 48 -3.02 -14.89 2.67
CA ARG A 48 -1.99 -14.00 2.14
C ARG A 48 -2.36 -13.57 0.73
N GLU A 49 -2.15 -12.28 0.44
CA GLU A 49 -2.34 -11.71 -0.89
C GLU A 49 -1.17 -10.82 -1.28
N GLU A 50 -0.92 -10.75 -2.57
CA GLU A 50 0.13 -9.92 -3.15
C GLU A 50 -0.49 -8.67 -3.78
N LEU A 51 0.12 -7.52 -3.49
CA LEU A 51 -0.21 -6.24 -4.10
C LEU A 51 0.95 -5.77 -4.97
N THR A 52 0.64 -5.16 -6.09
CA THR A 52 1.67 -4.55 -6.96
C THR A 52 1.59 -3.03 -6.86
N LEU A 53 2.70 -2.43 -6.45
CA LEU A 53 2.92 -0.99 -6.50
C LEU A 53 4.15 -0.71 -7.35
N HIS A 54 4.00 0.09 -8.39
CA HIS A 54 5.11 0.55 -9.22
C HIS A 54 5.71 1.82 -8.63
N VAL A 55 6.80 1.65 -7.89
CA VAL A 55 7.53 2.75 -7.25
C VAL A 55 8.51 3.36 -8.24
N GLY A 56 8.32 4.62 -8.59
CA GLY A 56 9.23 5.37 -9.47
C GLY A 56 10.52 5.80 -8.77
N ALA A 57 11.58 6.07 -9.54
CA ALA A 57 12.88 6.51 -9.03
C ALA A 57 12.83 7.82 -8.21
N GLY A 58 11.75 8.61 -8.36
CA GLY A 58 11.53 9.86 -7.61
C GLY A 58 11.21 9.67 -6.13
N THR A 59 10.70 8.50 -5.74
CA THR A 59 10.22 8.20 -4.37
C THR A 59 11.35 8.25 -3.32
N PHE A 60 12.60 8.14 -3.73
CA PHE A 60 13.77 8.14 -2.84
C PHE A 60 14.42 9.52 -2.64
N LYS A 61 13.81 10.59 -3.13
CA LYS A 61 14.35 11.94 -2.86
C LYS A 61 14.13 12.29 -1.40
N PRO A 62 15.17 12.74 -0.67
CA PRO A 62 15.00 13.18 0.72
C PRO A 62 13.95 14.28 0.82
N VAL A 63 13.15 14.24 1.88
CA VAL A 63 12.27 15.37 2.22
C VAL A 63 13.14 16.60 2.44
N LYS A 64 12.95 17.63 1.60
CA LYS A 64 13.71 18.89 1.66
C LYS A 64 12.98 19.98 2.43
N SER A 65 11.69 19.77 2.74
CA SER A 65 10.88 20.73 3.48
C SER A 65 10.92 20.41 4.99
N GLU A 66 11.03 21.44 5.81
CA GLU A 66 10.90 21.32 7.28
C GLU A 66 9.46 21.05 7.69
N GLU A 67 8.50 21.36 6.81
CA GLU A 67 7.05 21.15 7.02
C GLU A 67 6.52 20.08 6.06
N ILE A 68 5.68 19.19 6.57
CA ILE A 68 5.07 18.09 5.81
C ILE A 68 4.19 18.64 4.66
N GLU A 69 3.57 19.80 4.88
CA GLU A 69 2.69 20.46 3.90
C GLU A 69 3.42 20.87 2.62
N GLY A 70 4.71 21.19 2.72
CA GLY A 70 5.56 21.54 1.57
C GLY A 70 6.15 20.34 0.83
N HIS A 71 5.88 19.10 1.27
CA HIS A 71 6.39 17.91 0.62
C HIS A 71 5.39 17.40 -0.44
N GLU A 72 5.80 17.41 -1.70
CA GLU A 72 5.03 16.85 -2.80
C GLU A 72 5.32 15.35 -2.94
N MET A 73 4.28 14.52 -2.74
CA MET A 73 4.37 13.08 -2.94
C MET A 73 4.36 12.74 -4.42
N HIS A 74 5.24 11.83 -4.83
CA HIS A 74 5.22 11.32 -6.20
C HIS A 74 4.02 10.41 -6.44
N THR A 75 3.49 10.50 -7.67
CA THR A 75 2.46 9.57 -8.14
C THR A 75 3.04 8.18 -8.28
N GLU A 76 2.39 7.21 -7.68
CA GLU A 76 2.71 5.79 -7.80
C GLU A 76 1.51 5.05 -8.40
N TYR A 77 1.79 4.08 -9.27
CA TYR A 77 0.76 3.28 -9.93
C TYR A 77 0.52 2.00 -9.15
N ILE A 78 -0.74 1.70 -8.90
CA ILE A 78 -1.19 0.51 -8.18
C ILE A 78 -1.92 -0.43 -9.13
N SER A 79 -1.73 -1.73 -8.91
CA SER A 79 -2.48 -2.78 -9.58
C SER A 79 -2.92 -3.81 -8.55
N VAL A 80 -4.22 -4.01 -8.42
CA VAL A 80 -4.82 -4.92 -7.43
C VAL A 80 -5.85 -5.80 -8.12
N SER A 81 -5.71 -7.12 -7.97
CA SER A 81 -6.62 -8.08 -8.58
C SER A 81 -8.02 -8.01 -7.96
N LYS A 82 -9.04 -8.34 -8.75
CA LYS A 82 -10.42 -8.49 -8.30
C LYS A 82 -10.50 -9.50 -7.13
N HIS A 83 -9.79 -10.61 -7.22
CA HIS A 83 -9.71 -11.61 -6.17
C HIS A 83 -9.21 -11.04 -4.83
N THR A 84 -8.19 -10.17 -4.86
CA THR A 84 -7.69 -9.49 -3.64
C THR A 84 -8.76 -8.58 -3.05
N ILE A 85 -9.53 -7.86 -3.87
CA ILE A 85 -10.64 -7.02 -3.40
C ILE A 85 -11.73 -7.89 -2.73
N GLU A 86 -12.10 -9.01 -3.36
CA GLU A 86 -13.07 -9.97 -2.80
C GLU A 86 -12.62 -10.51 -1.43
N LYS A 87 -11.34 -10.87 -1.30
CA LYS A 87 -10.77 -11.31 -0.02
C LYS A 87 -10.78 -10.21 1.04
N LEU A 88 -10.43 -8.98 0.69
CA LEU A 88 -10.52 -7.86 1.62
C LEU A 88 -11.95 -7.66 2.14
N ILE A 89 -12.95 -7.76 1.27
CA ILE A 89 -14.37 -7.70 1.66
C ILE A 89 -14.72 -8.85 2.62
N ALA A 90 -14.30 -10.08 2.30
CA ALA A 90 -14.54 -11.26 3.13
C ALA A 90 -13.91 -11.12 4.53
N HIS A 91 -12.81 -10.38 4.65
CA HIS A 91 -12.15 -10.04 5.92
C HIS A 91 -12.64 -8.70 6.53
N ASN A 92 -13.86 -8.26 6.21
CA ASN A 92 -14.48 -7.02 6.71
C ASN A 92 -13.65 -5.75 6.43
N GLY A 93 -12.99 -5.69 5.28
CA GLY A 93 -12.13 -4.56 4.89
C GLY A 93 -10.93 -4.36 5.80
N LYS A 94 -10.37 -5.42 6.39
CA LYS A 94 -9.26 -5.35 7.35
C LYS A 94 -8.08 -6.16 6.85
N ALA A 95 -6.88 -5.57 6.94
CA ALA A 95 -5.65 -6.22 6.54
C ALA A 95 -4.48 -5.92 7.48
N ILE A 96 -3.50 -6.81 7.46
CA ILE A 96 -2.15 -6.59 8.00
C ILE A 96 -1.23 -6.30 6.81
N ALA A 97 -0.67 -5.11 6.75
CA ALA A 97 0.20 -4.70 5.66
C ALA A 97 1.65 -5.12 5.92
N VAL A 98 2.33 -5.64 4.90
CA VAL A 98 3.76 -5.89 4.91
C VAL A 98 4.45 -4.85 4.04
N GLY A 99 5.13 -3.91 4.69
CA GLY A 99 5.77 -2.75 4.05
C GLY A 99 4.87 -1.53 3.93
N THR A 100 5.50 -0.36 3.92
CA THR A 100 4.82 0.94 3.81
C THR A 100 4.15 1.14 2.45
N THR A 101 4.69 0.53 1.39
CA THR A 101 4.09 0.51 0.06
C THR A 101 2.74 -0.21 0.07
N SER A 102 2.64 -1.35 0.78
CA SER A 102 1.37 -2.06 0.94
C SER A 102 0.36 -1.24 1.75
N VAL A 103 0.81 -0.50 2.76
CA VAL A 103 -0.05 0.43 3.52
C VAL A 103 -0.65 1.47 2.58
N ARG A 104 0.19 2.14 1.77
CA ARG A 104 -0.27 3.17 0.83
C ARG A 104 -1.26 2.60 -0.18
N THR A 105 -1.00 1.42 -0.72
CA THR A 105 -1.91 0.77 -1.67
C THR A 105 -3.25 0.45 -1.01
N LEU A 106 -3.25 -0.21 0.14
CA LEU A 106 -4.49 -0.60 0.84
C LEU A 106 -5.35 0.61 1.23
N GLU A 107 -4.73 1.64 1.81
CA GLU A 107 -5.45 2.85 2.18
C GLU A 107 -5.96 3.60 0.94
N SER A 108 -5.21 3.59 -0.17
CA SER A 108 -5.68 4.16 -1.44
C SER A 108 -6.91 3.44 -2.00
N LEU A 109 -7.04 2.11 -1.82
CA LEU A 109 -8.24 1.40 -2.25
C LEU A 109 -9.51 1.96 -1.63
N TYR A 110 -9.47 2.32 -0.34
CA TYR A 110 -10.61 2.95 0.30
C TYR A 110 -11.05 4.22 -0.44
N TYR A 111 -10.10 5.12 -0.72
CA TYR A 111 -10.40 6.39 -1.39
C TYR A 111 -10.75 6.22 -2.87
N ILE A 112 -10.22 5.21 -3.54
CA ILE A 112 -10.69 4.86 -4.90
C ILE A 112 -12.15 4.41 -4.87
N GLY A 113 -12.54 3.61 -3.86
CA GLY A 113 -13.94 3.25 -3.66
C GLY A 113 -14.84 4.47 -3.43
N VAL A 114 -14.35 5.45 -2.68
CA VAL A 114 -15.04 6.75 -2.49
C VAL A 114 -15.17 7.52 -3.81
N LEU A 115 -14.11 7.60 -4.62
CA LEU A 115 -14.15 8.25 -5.93
C LEU A 115 -15.20 7.61 -6.84
N ILE A 116 -15.23 6.27 -6.90
CA ILE A 116 -16.21 5.51 -7.68
C ILE A 116 -17.64 5.74 -7.15
N HIS A 117 -17.82 5.82 -5.82
CA HIS A 117 -19.12 6.10 -5.24
C HIS A 117 -19.70 7.42 -5.73
N TYR A 118 -18.87 8.47 -5.82
CA TYR A 118 -19.30 9.78 -6.31
C TYR A 118 -19.38 9.86 -7.85
N ASN A 119 -18.58 9.10 -8.57
CA ASN A 119 -18.60 9.02 -10.02
C ASN A 119 -18.45 7.56 -10.49
N PRO A 120 -19.56 6.79 -10.53
CA PRO A 120 -19.56 5.37 -10.90
C PRO A 120 -19.05 5.06 -12.31
N ASP A 121 -19.09 6.01 -13.20
CA ASP A 121 -18.69 5.88 -14.61
C ASP A 121 -17.32 6.53 -14.90
N ALA A 122 -16.57 6.90 -13.84
CA ALA A 122 -15.24 7.47 -13.99
C ALA A 122 -14.32 6.57 -14.82
N ALA A 123 -13.54 7.15 -15.72
CA ALA A 123 -12.50 6.42 -16.42
C ALA A 123 -11.36 6.04 -15.44
N GLN A 124 -10.64 4.95 -15.71
CA GLN A 124 -9.58 4.49 -14.80
C GLN A 124 -8.52 5.55 -14.49
N ASN A 125 -8.18 6.39 -15.46
CA ASN A 125 -7.22 7.49 -15.29
C ASN A 125 -7.74 8.64 -14.41
N GLU A 126 -9.05 8.68 -14.13
CA GLU A 126 -9.68 9.63 -13.20
C GLU A 126 -9.70 9.10 -11.76
N LEU A 127 -9.48 7.81 -11.57
CA LEU A 127 -9.41 7.16 -10.26
C LEU A 127 -8.05 7.40 -9.58
N HIS A 128 -7.66 8.68 -9.44
CA HIS A 128 -6.41 9.09 -8.83
C HIS A 128 -6.62 9.61 -7.43
N VAL A 129 -5.95 9.01 -6.43
CA VAL A 129 -6.01 9.47 -5.05
C VAL A 129 -5.03 10.61 -4.84
N GLN A 130 -5.54 11.81 -4.62
CA GLN A 130 -4.75 13.00 -4.36
C GLN A 130 -4.08 12.96 -2.97
N GLN A 131 -2.98 13.68 -2.82
CA GLN A 131 -2.13 13.65 -1.63
C GLN A 131 -2.89 13.91 -0.33
N TRP A 132 -3.73 14.93 -0.31
CA TRP A 132 -4.44 15.42 0.90
C TRP A 132 -5.90 14.95 0.99
N MET A 133 -6.38 14.20 0.00
CA MET A 133 -7.75 13.68 -0.02
C MET A 133 -8.19 13.05 1.31
N PRO A 134 -7.34 12.26 2.03
CA PRO A 134 -7.75 11.66 3.31
C PRO A 134 -8.12 12.64 4.41
N TYR A 135 -7.65 13.88 4.33
CA TYR A 135 -7.83 14.90 5.35
C TYR A 135 -8.96 15.87 5.01
N GLU A 136 -9.37 15.90 3.75
CA GLU A 136 -10.43 16.76 3.21
C GLU A 136 -11.76 16.02 3.05
N ASP A 137 -11.68 14.70 2.89
CA ASP A 137 -12.82 13.84 2.63
C ASP A 137 -13.70 13.67 3.88
N LYS A 138 -15.01 13.91 3.70
CA LYS A 138 -16.03 13.83 4.75
C LYS A 138 -17.02 12.68 4.54
N ASN A 139 -16.69 11.72 3.66
CA ASN A 139 -17.57 10.60 3.44
C ASN A 139 -17.67 9.69 4.69
N GLU A 140 -18.78 8.98 4.80
CA GLU A 140 -19.07 8.06 5.90
C GLU A 140 -19.06 6.59 5.47
N LEU A 141 -18.55 6.27 4.29
CA LEU A 141 -18.48 4.89 3.81
C LEU A 141 -17.63 4.03 4.74
N THR A 142 -18.12 2.85 5.04
CA THR A 142 -17.31 1.82 5.68
C THR A 142 -16.26 1.28 4.69
N PRO A 143 -15.16 0.67 5.18
CA PRO A 143 -14.19 0.03 4.30
C PRO A 143 -14.79 -1.02 3.37
N VAL A 144 -15.78 -1.78 3.85
CA VAL A 144 -16.47 -2.79 3.03
C VAL A 144 -17.29 -2.15 1.93
N GLU A 145 -18.04 -1.08 2.23
CA GLU A 145 -18.83 -0.35 1.23
C GLU A 145 -17.91 0.26 0.15
N ALA A 146 -16.80 0.88 0.54
CA ALA A 146 -15.84 1.42 -0.42
C ALA A 146 -15.24 0.33 -1.32
N LEU A 147 -14.83 -0.81 -0.76
CA LEU A 147 -14.32 -1.95 -1.53
C LEU A 147 -15.39 -2.55 -2.43
N GLN A 148 -16.65 -2.57 -2.00
CA GLN A 148 -17.78 -3.03 -2.83
C GLN A 148 -17.98 -2.13 -4.06
N GLN A 149 -17.82 -0.79 -3.92
CA GLN A 149 -17.86 0.11 -5.07
C GLN A 149 -16.80 -0.27 -6.12
N ILE A 150 -15.57 -0.65 -5.67
CA ILE A 150 -14.52 -1.10 -6.59
C ILE A 150 -14.93 -2.41 -7.26
N LEU A 151 -15.43 -3.38 -6.50
CA LEU A 151 -15.82 -4.68 -7.04
C LEU A 151 -16.93 -4.55 -8.08
N ASP A 152 -17.95 -3.73 -7.80
CA ASP A 152 -19.06 -3.46 -8.71
C ASP A 152 -18.59 -2.72 -9.97
N TYR A 153 -17.62 -1.80 -9.83
CA TYR A 153 -16.97 -1.12 -10.95
C TYR A 153 -16.23 -2.12 -11.84
N LEU A 154 -15.41 -3.00 -11.26
CA LEU A 154 -14.68 -4.03 -12.01
C LEU A 154 -15.63 -4.98 -12.75
N HIS A 155 -16.76 -5.36 -12.14
CA HIS A 155 -17.78 -6.19 -12.78
C HIS A 155 -18.44 -5.49 -13.97
N ARG A 156 -18.85 -4.23 -13.82
CA ARG A 156 -19.50 -3.45 -14.87
C ARG A 156 -18.60 -3.25 -16.09
N HIS A 157 -17.29 -3.11 -15.85
CA HIS A 157 -16.31 -2.89 -16.92
C HIS A 157 -15.60 -4.17 -17.37
N GLU A 158 -16.05 -5.34 -16.90
CA GLU A 158 -15.48 -6.66 -17.24
C GLU A 158 -13.95 -6.74 -16.99
N MET A 159 -13.49 -6.18 -15.86
CA MET A 159 -12.07 -6.10 -15.51
C MET A 159 -11.70 -7.08 -14.41
N GLU A 160 -10.53 -7.72 -14.53
CA GLU A 160 -9.98 -8.65 -13.56
C GLU A 160 -9.03 -7.99 -12.54
N ALA A 161 -8.67 -6.74 -12.79
CA ALA A 161 -7.82 -5.97 -11.89
C ALA A 161 -8.14 -4.47 -11.95
N LEU A 162 -8.02 -3.82 -10.81
CA LEU A 162 -8.01 -2.37 -10.70
C LEU A 162 -6.63 -1.84 -11.06
N HIS A 163 -6.56 -0.89 -11.98
CA HIS A 163 -5.38 -0.10 -12.27
C HIS A 163 -5.67 1.35 -11.96
N SER A 164 -4.88 1.95 -11.08
CA SER A 164 -5.10 3.31 -10.60
C SER A 164 -3.78 3.96 -10.21
N SER A 165 -3.83 5.15 -9.66
CA SER A 165 -2.65 5.84 -9.16
C SER A 165 -2.93 6.57 -7.84
N THR A 166 -1.86 6.82 -7.09
CA THR A 166 -1.97 7.47 -5.79
C THR A 166 -0.80 8.40 -5.51
N GLN A 167 -1.11 9.52 -4.89
CA GLN A 167 -0.15 10.41 -4.22
C GLN A 167 -0.39 10.44 -2.70
N ILE A 168 -1.23 9.55 -2.18
CA ILE A 168 -1.65 9.58 -0.77
C ILE A 168 -0.46 9.78 0.17
N ILE A 169 -0.59 10.73 1.09
CA ILE A 169 0.32 10.90 2.22
C ILE A 169 -0.35 10.36 3.49
N ILE A 170 0.38 9.61 4.28
CA ILE A 170 -0.06 9.13 5.59
C ILE A 170 0.79 9.84 6.64
N ALA A 171 0.24 10.92 7.17
CA ALA A 171 0.89 11.80 8.13
C ALA A 171 0.37 11.54 9.56
N PRO A 172 0.99 12.11 10.60
CA PRO A 172 0.48 12.06 11.96
C PRO A 172 -0.99 12.49 12.06
N GLY A 173 -1.81 11.66 12.74
CA GLY A 173 -3.26 11.89 12.84
C GLY A 173 -4.11 11.22 11.77
N TYR A 174 -3.49 10.55 10.77
CA TYR A 174 -4.22 9.77 9.78
C TYR A 174 -5.09 8.69 10.43
N GLN A 175 -6.34 8.57 9.98
CA GLN A 175 -7.28 7.55 10.44
C GLN A 175 -7.30 6.37 9.49
N TYR A 176 -6.65 5.27 9.86
CA TYR A 176 -6.56 4.06 9.04
C TYR A 176 -7.94 3.46 8.77
N LYS A 177 -8.22 3.18 7.50
CA LYS A 177 -9.48 2.60 7.03
C LYS A 177 -9.39 1.08 6.92
N ILE A 178 -8.41 0.56 6.21
CA ILE A 178 -8.23 -0.87 5.91
C ILE A 178 -7.13 -1.48 6.78
N VAL A 179 -5.99 -0.81 6.90
CA VAL A 179 -4.83 -1.34 7.62
C VAL A 179 -5.06 -1.34 9.12
N ARG A 180 -4.88 -2.49 9.76
CA ARG A 180 -5.02 -2.66 11.23
C ARG A 180 -3.69 -2.89 11.93
N LYS A 181 -2.73 -3.50 11.22
CA LYS A 181 -1.37 -3.73 11.71
C LYS A 181 -0.41 -3.61 10.53
N MET A 182 0.85 -3.35 10.83
CA MET A 182 1.89 -3.25 9.81
C MET A 182 3.14 -4.01 10.27
N VAL A 183 3.74 -4.73 9.33
CA VAL A 183 5.11 -5.26 9.46
C VAL A 183 6.01 -4.40 8.58
N THR A 184 7.02 -3.77 9.17
CA THR A 184 7.95 -2.89 8.45
C THR A 184 9.32 -2.91 9.09
N ASN A 185 10.31 -2.33 8.41
CA ASN A 185 11.64 -2.07 8.96
C ASN A 185 11.67 -0.75 9.73
N PHE A 186 12.73 -0.55 10.51
CA PHE A 186 13.00 0.76 11.11
C PHE A 186 13.38 1.75 10.00
N HIS A 187 12.74 2.92 10.04
CA HIS A 187 13.04 4.03 9.14
C HIS A 187 13.66 5.18 9.94
N GLN A 188 14.61 5.87 9.33
CA GLN A 188 15.23 7.06 9.93
C GLN A 188 14.21 8.21 10.00
N PRO A 189 14.29 9.12 10.99
CA PRO A 189 13.36 10.24 11.15
C PRO A 189 13.22 11.16 9.94
N GLN A 190 14.24 11.24 9.10
CA GLN A 190 14.26 12.07 7.88
C GLN A 190 13.99 11.27 6.59
N SER A 191 13.43 10.07 6.72
CA SER A 191 13.03 9.27 5.56
C SER A 191 11.75 9.84 4.92
N THR A 192 11.55 9.58 3.62
CA THR A 192 10.34 9.93 2.87
C THR A 192 9.09 9.15 3.30
N LEU A 193 9.16 8.42 4.40
CA LEU A 193 8.10 7.57 4.91
C LEU A 193 7.65 8.06 6.30
N PRO A 194 6.96 9.22 6.41
CA PRO A 194 6.44 9.70 7.70
C PRO A 194 5.45 8.74 8.34
N VAL A 195 4.95 7.75 7.59
CA VAL A 195 4.05 6.67 8.02
C VAL A 195 4.54 5.90 9.25
N SER A 196 5.86 5.77 9.43
CA SER A 196 6.45 4.91 10.46
C SER A 196 6.33 5.46 11.87
N TYR A 197 5.96 6.72 12.04
CA TYR A 197 5.97 7.41 13.34
C TYR A 197 4.58 7.67 13.92
N THR A 198 3.51 7.34 13.19
CA THR A 198 2.16 7.58 13.68
C THR A 198 1.56 6.35 14.35
N HIS A 199 1.54 6.35 15.66
CA HIS A 199 0.66 5.63 16.58
C HIS A 199 0.22 4.17 16.25
N LEU A 200 1.03 3.39 15.54
CA LEU A 200 0.98 1.97 15.69
C LEU A 200 1.83 1.63 16.93
N THR A 201 1.25 1.75 18.12
CA THR A 201 1.83 1.13 19.30
C THR A 201 1.85 -0.36 19.06
N LEU A 202 3.00 -0.85 18.56
CA LEU A 202 3.29 -2.26 18.59
C LEU A 202 3.35 -2.65 20.07
N PRO A 203 2.63 -3.68 20.52
CA PRO A 203 2.90 -4.24 21.81
C PRO A 203 4.36 -4.70 21.78
N THR A 204 5.19 -4.12 22.62
CA THR A 204 6.54 -4.60 22.90
C THR A 204 6.37 -5.99 23.51
N ILE A 205 6.82 -7.00 22.79
CA ILE A 205 6.98 -8.35 23.33
C ILE A 205 8.32 -8.42 24.01
#